data_1b71c7c4b2c386ec8629f4f77177da9f
#
_entry.id   1b71c7c4b2c386ec8629f4f77177da9f
#
_cell.length_a   1.000
_cell.length_b   1.000
_cell.length_c   1.000
_cell.angle_alpha   90.00
_cell.angle_beta   90.00
_cell.angle_gamma   90.00
#
_symmetry.space_group_name_H-M   'P 1'
#
loop_
_entity.id
_entity.type
_entity.pdbx_description
1 polymer ?
#
loop_
_entity_poly.entity_id
_entity_poly.type
_entity_poly.pdbx_seq_one_letter_code
_entity_poly.pdbx_strand_id
1 'polypeptide(L)'
;MSLILRTFFTSFARLGWRLPTLVVTLIGLLAGCAGFDAQQRKWIFQAAATAPVSVDPSSSNEPTVADKEDVWIEHASPLSGRPIRLHALWHAHDDDDAPVLLYLHGARRDVEASVFRIRQMSALGFSVLAIDYRGFGRSTDELPSEATVYEDARAAWRWLEERAGERDRYVFGHSLGGAIAVQLASEVTDAKGLIVEGTFTSIRDVFDSMRFGWLPLGPLITQRFDSARTIERVQAPVLVVHGLRDTLIPPALGRSLYERAPGKKRLVLVEGGSHYSTNAVGAAQYRHALHELFGLGSPTDPVASLN
;
A
#
# COMPACT_ATOMS: atom_id res chain seq x y z
N MET A 1 19.87 -50.35 -51.88
CA MET A 1 20.22 -48.96 -51.51
C MET A 1 18.94 -48.07 -51.51
N SER A 2 17.77 -48.60 -51.08
CA SER A 2 16.48 -47.86 -51.21
C SER A 2 15.65 -47.82 -49.93
N LEU A 3 16.05 -48.43 -48.82
CA LEU A 3 15.23 -48.48 -47.59
C LEU A 3 15.75 -47.49 -46.50
N ILE A 4 17.00 -47.07 -46.55
CA ILE A 4 17.60 -46.21 -45.53
C ILE A 4 17.26 -44.71 -45.73
N LEU A 5 17.01 -44.29 -46.97
CA LEU A 5 16.64 -42.89 -47.25
C LEU A 5 15.18 -42.54 -46.85
N ARG A 6 14.29 -43.51 -46.78
CA ARG A 6 12.87 -43.23 -46.39
C ARG A 6 12.68 -42.96 -44.88
N THR A 7 13.52 -43.58 -44.05
CA THR A 7 13.44 -43.40 -42.58
C THR A 7 14.01 -42.04 -42.12
N PHE A 8 14.98 -41.46 -42.82
CA PHE A 8 15.56 -40.17 -42.48
C PHE A 8 14.60 -38.98 -42.78
N PHE A 9 13.87 -39.04 -43.93
CA PHE A 9 12.95 -37.95 -44.30
C PHE A 9 11.70 -37.90 -43.41
N THR A 10 11.22 -39.02 -42.87
CA THR A 10 10.04 -39.03 -41.99
C THR A 10 10.35 -38.50 -40.55
N SER A 11 11.61 -38.62 -40.11
CA SER A 11 12.04 -38.07 -38.81
C SER A 11 12.22 -36.54 -38.86
N PHE A 12 12.75 -35.98 -39.96
CA PHE A 12 12.90 -34.55 -40.13
C PHE A 12 11.55 -33.83 -40.30
N ALA A 13 10.59 -34.44 -41.00
CA ALA A 13 9.24 -33.87 -41.17
C ALA A 13 8.48 -33.80 -39.80
N ARG A 14 8.69 -34.76 -38.90
CA ARG A 14 8.06 -34.77 -37.56
C ARG A 14 8.71 -33.76 -36.61
N LEU A 15 9.96 -33.40 -36.79
CA LEU A 15 10.66 -32.40 -35.98
C LEU A 15 10.25 -30.99 -36.42
N GLY A 16 10.02 -30.75 -37.73
CA GLY A 16 9.68 -29.46 -38.30
C GLY A 16 8.33 -28.89 -37.81
N TRP A 17 7.37 -29.75 -37.45
CA TRP A 17 6.04 -29.34 -36.98
C TRP A 17 5.97 -29.20 -35.42
N ARG A 18 6.86 -29.85 -34.71
CA ARG A 18 6.91 -29.79 -33.23
C ARG A 18 7.43 -28.44 -32.70
N LEU A 19 8.40 -27.82 -33.38
CA LEU A 19 8.95 -26.53 -32.99
C LEU A 19 7.89 -25.40 -33.07
N PRO A 20 7.19 -25.17 -34.19
CA PRO A 20 6.18 -24.12 -34.26
C PRO A 20 5.01 -24.38 -33.32
N THR A 21 4.62 -25.63 -33.08
CA THR A 21 3.55 -25.98 -32.13
C THR A 21 3.99 -25.65 -30.69
N LEU A 22 5.21 -25.97 -30.32
CA LEU A 22 5.80 -25.62 -29.01
C LEU A 22 5.87 -24.09 -28.82
N VAL A 23 6.31 -23.36 -29.83
CA VAL A 23 6.40 -21.91 -29.80
C VAL A 23 5.00 -21.27 -29.64
N VAL A 24 4.01 -21.71 -30.40
CA VAL A 24 2.62 -21.23 -30.30
C VAL A 24 2.03 -21.56 -28.93
N THR A 25 2.26 -22.76 -28.41
CA THR A 25 1.81 -23.16 -27.06
C THR A 25 2.48 -22.31 -25.99
N LEU A 26 3.78 -22.07 -26.09
CA LEU A 26 4.51 -21.23 -25.15
C LEU A 26 4.03 -19.77 -25.18
N ILE A 27 3.81 -19.20 -26.38
CA ILE A 27 3.24 -17.85 -26.52
C ILE A 27 1.85 -17.79 -25.90
N GLY A 28 0.99 -18.79 -26.15
CA GLY A 28 -0.34 -18.87 -25.55
C GLY A 28 -0.31 -18.95 -24.03
N LEU A 29 0.60 -19.73 -23.46
CA LEU A 29 0.80 -19.81 -22.00
C LEU A 29 1.32 -18.48 -21.42
N LEU A 30 2.29 -17.85 -22.07
CA LEU A 30 2.83 -16.55 -21.61
C LEU A 30 1.78 -15.45 -21.69
N ALA A 31 1.00 -15.39 -22.77
CA ALA A 31 -0.12 -14.44 -22.90
C ALA A 31 -1.20 -14.69 -21.85
N GLY A 32 -1.52 -15.95 -21.57
CA GLY A 32 -2.44 -16.33 -20.51
C GLY A 32 -1.95 -15.91 -19.12
N CYS A 33 -0.68 -16.11 -18.81
CA CYS A 33 -0.07 -15.68 -17.54
C CYS A 33 -0.10 -14.16 -17.39
N ALA A 34 0.24 -13.41 -18.45
CA ALA A 34 0.22 -11.95 -18.43
C ALA A 34 -1.21 -11.39 -18.25
N GLY A 35 -2.19 -11.97 -18.92
CA GLY A 35 -3.61 -11.61 -18.77
C GLY A 35 -4.14 -11.90 -17.37
N PHE A 36 -3.70 -13.02 -16.78
CA PHE A 36 -4.06 -13.39 -15.41
C PHE A 36 -3.46 -12.44 -14.37
N ASP A 37 -2.17 -12.08 -14.52
CA ASP A 37 -1.52 -11.08 -13.68
C ASP A 37 -2.24 -9.73 -13.74
N ALA A 38 -2.52 -9.24 -14.95
CA ALA A 38 -3.25 -7.98 -15.12
C ALA A 38 -4.63 -8.01 -14.45
N GLN A 39 -5.33 -9.15 -14.48
CA GLN A 39 -6.62 -9.31 -13.82
C GLN A 39 -6.49 -9.31 -12.29
N GLN A 40 -5.46 -9.96 -11.73
CA GLN A 40 -5.18 -9.89 -10.29
C GLN A 40 -4.88 -8.45 -9.85
N ARG A 41 -4.06 -7.73 -10.60
CA ARG A 41 -3.75 -6.32 -10.33
C ARG A 41 -5.03 -5.47 -10.29
N LYS A 42 -5.92 -5.62 -11.27
CA LYS A 42 -7.23 -4.94 -11.27
C LYS A 42 -8.07 -5.26 -10.03
N TRP A 43 -8.06 -6.51 -9.57
CA TRP A 43 -8.83 -6.92 -8.38
C TRP A 43 -8.23 -6.41 -7.07
N ILE A 44 -6.91 -6.44 -6.95
CA ILE A 44 -6.22 -6.03 -5.72
C ILE A 44 -6.28 -4.51 -5.56
N PHE A 45 -5.90 -3.78 -6.59
CA PHE A 45 -5.79 -2.33 -6.51
C PHE A 45 -7.14 -1.62 -6.68
N GLN A 46 -7.99 -2.11 -7.58
CA GLN A 46 -9.30 -1.53 -7.92
C GLN A 46 -9.23 -0.02 -8.20
N ALA A 47 -8.12 0.42 -8.81
CA ALA A 47 -7.82 1.82 -9.08
C ALA A 47 -8.88 2.49 -9.98
N ALA A 48 -9.49 1.75 -10.91
CA ALA A 48 -10.56 2.23 -11.77
C ALA A 48 -11.90 2.49 -11.04
N ALA A 49 -12.01 2.09 -9.76
CA ALA A 49 -13.20 2.39 -8.94
C ALA A 49 -13.20 3.83 -8.38
N THR A 50 -12.12 4.57 -8.59
CA THR A 50 -12.04 6.02 -8.35
C THR A 50 -12.64 6.81 -9.51
N ALA A 51 -13.86 6.47 -9.96
CA ALA A 51 -14.65 7.44 -10.70
C ALA A 51 -14.78 8.68 -9.80
N PRO A 52 -14.55 9.91 -10.32
CA PRO A 52 -14.70 11.09 -9.52
C PRO A 52 -16.08 11.01 -8.87
N VAL A 53 -16.10 10.91 -7.54
CA VAL A 53 -17.34 11.16 -6.81
C VAL A 53 -17.71 12.55 -7.26
N SER A 54 -18.77 12.65 -8.05
CA SER A 54 -19.38 13.93 -8.36
C SER A 54 -19.86 14.48 -7.03
N VAL A 55 -18.97 15.22 -6.37
CA VAL A 55 -19.34 15.99 -5.18
C VAL A 55 -20.37 16.97 -5.70
N ASP A 56 -21.64 16.74 -5.34
CA ASP A 56 -22.70 17.73 -5.57
C ASP A 56 -22.22 19.01 -4.87
N PRO A 57 -21.94 20.10 -5.61
CA PRO A 57 -21.45 21.33 -5.00
C PRO A 57 -22.43 21.91 -3.96
N SER A 58 -23.67 21.39 -3.91
CA SER A 58 -24.72 21.81 -2.95
C SER A 58 -24.69 21.01 -1.65
N SER A 59 -23.92 19.90 -1.55
CA SER A 59 -23.72 19.14 -0.30
C SER A 59 -22.51 19.65 0.50
N SER A 60 -22.27 20.94 0.51
CA SER A 60 -21.11 21.64 1.07
C SER A 60 -21.02 21.65 2.62
N ASN A 61 -21.27 20.51 3.26
CA ASN A 61 -20.94 20.29 4.66
C ASN A 61 -19.73 19.37 4.87
N GLU A 62 -19.02 18.94 3.81
CA GLU A 62 -17.69 18.38 4.01
C GLU A 62 -16.70 19.54 4.12
N PRO A 63 -16.05 19.68 5.28
CA PRO A 63 -15.09 20.75 5.46
C PRO A 63 -13.92 20.50 4.49
N THR A 64 -13.79 21.32 3.47
CA THR A 64 -12.59 21.42 2.65
C THR A 64 -11.41 21.60 3.57
N VAL A 65 -10.32 20.81 3.39
CA VAL A 65 -9.05 21.11 4.06
C VAL A 65 -8.58 22.43 3.47
N ALA A 66 -8.79 23.51 4.18
CA ALA A 66 -8.46 24.86 3.69
C ALA A 66 -6.95 25.04 3.44
N ASP A 67 -6.10 24.14 4.02
CA ASP A 67 -4.65 24.27 4.08
C ASP A 67 -3.91 23.10 3.45
N LYS A 68 -4.49 22.43 2.44
CA LYS A 68 -3.79 21.39 1.65
C LYS A 68 -3.17 21.99 0.39
N GLU A 69 -1.91 21.65 0.16
CA GLU A 69 -1.17 21.98 -1.05
C GLU A 69 -1.16 20.76 -1.99
N ASP A 70 -1.58 20.96 -3.25
CA ASP A 70 -1.36 19.97 -4.30
C ASP A 70 0.12 19.93 -4.66
N VAL A 71 0.71 18.75 -4.53
CA VAL A 71 2.13 18.52 -4.81
C VAL A 71 2.27 17.50 -5.94
N TRP A 72 3.31 17.66 -6.74
CA TRP A 72 3.66 16.73 -7.79
C TRP A 72 5.07 16.20 -7.58
N ILE A 73 5.20 14.86 -7.55
CA ILE A 73 6.47 14.17 -7.40
C ILE A 73 6.81 13.52 -8.74
N GLU A 74 7.89 13.97 -9.35
CA GLU A 74 8.33 13.46 -10.65
C GLU A 74 9.58 12.58 -10.45
N HIS A 75 9.58 11.42 -11.07
CA HIS A 75 10.74 10.54 -11.09
C HIS A 75 10.77 9.69 -12.36
N ALA A 76 11.97 9.21 -12.73
CA ALA A 76 12.11 8.19 -13.76
C ALA A 76 11.93 6.81 -13.12
N SER A 77 11.03 6.01 -13.68
CA SER A 77 10.80 4.64 -13.19
C SER A 77 12.01 3.74 -13.51
N PRO A 78 12.73 3.20 -12.51
CA PRO A 78 13.76 2.21 -12.73
C PRO A 78 13.26 0.94 -13.42
N LEU A 79 11.97 0.60 -13.25
CA LEU A 79 11.36 -0.60 -13.84
C LEU A 79 11.06 -0.45 -15.34
N SER A 80 10.65 0.73 -15.78
CA SER A 80 10.21 0.96 -17.17
C SER A 80 11.04 1.99 -17.93
N GLY A 81 11.90 2.74 -17.27
CA GLY A 81 12.65 3.88 -17.84
C GLY A 81 11.78 5.09 -18.19
N ARG A 82 10.45 5.03 -17.94
CA ARG A 82 9.51 6.10 -18.27
C ARG A 82 9.42 7.15 -17.17
N PRO A 83 9.15 8.42 -17.52
CA PRO A 83 8.83 9.43 -16.53
C PRO A 83 7.47 9.11 -15.86
N ILE A 84 7.45 9.20 -14.56
CA ILE A 84 6.26 9.02 -13.70
C ILE A 84 6.04 10.32 -12.96
N ARG A 85 4.78 10.72 -12.88
CA ARG A 85 4.32 11.89 -12.14
C ARG A 85 3.25 11.46 -11.16
N LEU A 86 3.54 11.59 -9.86
CA LEU A 86 2.62 11.25 -8.78
C LEU A 86 1.96 12.52 -8.26
N HIS A 87 0.65 12.47 -8.11
CA HIS A 87 -0.10 13.47 -7.37
C HIS A 87 0.00 13.20 -5.86
N ALA A 88 0.14 14.24 -5.08
CA ALA A 88 0.17 14.17 -3.64
C ALA A 88 -0.53 15.36 -3.02
N LEU A 89 -1.00 15.20 -1.77
CA LEU A 89 -1.47 16.28 -0.91
C LEU A 89 -0.46 16.48 0.21
N TRP A 90 0.02 17.71 0.35
CA TRP A 90 0.80 18.14 1.49
C TRP A 90 -0.09 18.94 2.44
N HIS A 91 -0.13 18.53 3.70
CA HIS A 91 -0.80 19.25 4.78
C HIS A 91 0.23 19.58 5.86
N ALA A 92 0.65 20.85 5.92
CA ALA A 92 1.57 21.32 6.92
C ALA A 92 0.86 21.44 8.28
N HIS A 93 1.53 21.06 9.34
CA HIS A 93 1.09 21.35 10.71
C HIS A 93 1.43 22.81 11.06
N ASP A 94 0.69 23.42 11.98
CA ASP A 94 0.92 24.82 12.43
C ASP A 94 2.28 25.00 13.13
N ASP A 95 2.81 23.93 13.72
CA ASP A 95 4.16 23.88 14.28
C ASP A 95 5.14 23.49 13.17
N ASP A 96 6.04 24.37 12.82
CA ASP A 96 7.07 24.17 11.78
C ASP A 96 8.05 23.02 12.13
N ASP A 97 8.23 22.72 13.42
CA ASP A 97 9.08 21.63 13.91
C ASP A 97 8.32 20.29 14.00
N ALA A 98 7.03 20.27 13.70
CA ALA A 98 6.23 19.04 13.73
C ALA A 98 6.86 17.93 12.87
N PRO A 99 6.90 16.69 13.38
CA PRO A 99 7.38 15.55 12.59
C PRO A 99 6.57 15.37 11.32
N VAL A 100 7.20 14.81 10.29
CA VAL A 100 6.56 14.60 9.00
C VAL A 100 6.16 13.14 8.82
N LEU A 101 4.99 12.92 8.23
CA LEU A 101 4.40 11.60 8.03
C LEU A 101 4.11 11.36 6.54
N LEU A 102 4.67 10.29 5.98
CA LEU A 102 4.23 9.79 4.68
C LEU A 102 3.02 8.87 4.88
N TYR A 103 1.86 9.29 4.36
CA TYR A 103 0.65 8.49 4.36
C TYR A 103 0.48 7.73 3.04
N LEU A 104 0.29 6.42 3.15
CA LEU A 104 0.11 5.46 2.08
C LEU A 104 -1.30 4.86 2.16
N HIS A 105 -2.16 5.22 1.20
CA HIS A 105 -3.57 4.81 1.21
C HIS A 105 -3.78 3.35 0.80
N GLY A 106 -4.97 2.81 1.10
CA GLY A 106 -5.39 1.48 0.71
C GLY A 106 -5.86 1.38 -0.74
N ALA A 107 -6.29 0.19 -1.15
CA ALA A 107 -6.96 -0.03 -2.43
C ALA A 107 -8.26 0.79 -2.56
N ARG A 108 -8.73 1.03 -3.79
CA ARG A 108 -10.00 1.68 -4.14
C ARG A 108 -10.12 3.17 -3.86
N ARG A 109 -9.22 3.77 -3.13
CA ARG A 109 -9.30 5.18 -2.70
C ARG A 109 -8.10 5.94 -3.22
N ASP A 110 -8.31 7.21 -3.47
CA ASP A 110 -7.28 8.20 -3.73
C ASP A 110 -7.00 9.04 -2.47
N VAL A 111 -6.08 9.99 -2.59
CA VAL A 111 -5.74 10.88 -1.49
C VAL A 111 -6.89 11.81 -1.12
N GLU A 112 -7.74 12.22 -2.07
CA GLU A 112 -8.91 13.06 -1.81
C GLU A 112 -9.93 12.32 -0.93
N ALA A 113 -10.20 11.05 -1.21
CA ALA A 113 -11.05 10.21 -0.38
C ALA A 113 -10.43 9.85 0.99
N SER A 114 -9.16 10.19 1.19
CA SER A 114 -8.38 9.91 2.41
C SER A 114 -8.18 11.15 3.30
N VAL A 115 -8.71 12.30 2.91
CA VAL A 115 -8.55 13.59 3.62
C VAL A 115 -8.88 13.49 5.11
N PHE A 116 -9.88 12.70 5.47
CA PHE A 116 -10.21 12.47 6.89
C PHE A 116 -9.04 11.88 7.69
N ARG A 117 -8.28 10.91 7.13
CA ARG A 117 -7.10 10.35 7.79
C ARG A 117 -5.94 11.34 7.85
N ILE A 118 -5.76 12.14 6.80
CA ILE A 118 -4.75 13.21 6.78
C ILE A 118 -4.99 14.16 7.95
N ARG A 119 -6.24 14.62 8.13
CA ARG A 119 -6.62 15.50 9.25
C ARG A 119 -6.40 14.85 10.60
N GLN A 120 -6.75 13.57 10.75
CA GLN A 120 -6.54 12.89 12.02
C GLN A 120 -5.06 12.76 12.37
N MET A 121 -4.19 12.48 11.39
CA MET A 121 -2.76 12.44 11.63
C MET A 121 -2.19 13.83 11.93
N SER A 122 -2.70 14.86 11.26
CA SER A 122 -2.34 16.25 11.61
C SER A 122 -2.79 16.61 13.03
N ALA A 123 -4.01 16.28 13.43
CA ALA A 123 -4.48 16.48 14.80
C ALA A 123 -3.70 15.67 15.87
N LEU A 124 -2.90 14.70 15.44
CA LEU A 124 -1.95 13.96 16.28
C LEU A 124 -0.54 14.54 16.25
N GLY A 125 -0.35 15.72 15.59
CA GLY A 125 0.89 16.48 15.61
C GLY A 125 1.82 16.25 14.42
N PHE A 126 1.33 15.76 13.27
CA PHE A 126 2.16 15.53 12.09
C PHE A 126 1.88 16.56 10.99
N SER A 127 2.91 16.99 10.29
CA SER A 127 2.77 17.42 8.90
C SER A 127 2.65 16.18 8.02
N VAL A 128 1.68 16.13 7.08
CA VAL A 128 1.33 14.91 6.35
C VAL A 128 1.53 15.07 4.85
N LEU A 129 2.31 14.18 4.24
CA LEU A 129 2.35 13.95 2.79
C LEU A 129 1.53 12.70 2.48
N ALA A 130 0.47 12.83 1.70
CA ALA A 130 -0.32 11.72 1.19
C ALA A 130 -0.15 11.61 -0.32
N ILE A 131 0.14 10.42 -0.86
CA ILE A 131 0.38 10.24 -2.29
C ILE A 131 -0.67 9.37 -2.94
N ASP A 132 -1.02 9.68 -4.19
CA ASP A 132 -1.64 8.75 -5.12
C ASP A 132 -0.56 7.95 -5.84
N TYR A 133 -0.61 6.63 -5.76
CA TYR A 133 0.27 5.80 -6.59
C TYR A 133 -0.13 5.95 -8.06
N ARG A 134 0.78 5.59 -9.00
CA ARG A 134 0.38 5.47 -10.40
C ARG A 134 -0.89 4.62 -10.54
N GLY A 135 -1.78 5.01 -11.46
CA GLY A 135 -3.09 4.40 -11.66
C GLY A 135 -4.17 4.85 -10.67
N PHE A 136 -3.85 5.73 -9.71
CA PHE A 136 -4.81 6.31 -8.77
C PHE A 136 -4.90 7.83 -8.94
N GLY A 137 -6.07 8.37 -8.60
CA GLY A 137 -6.32 9.80 -8.57
C GLY A 137 -5.84 10.53 -9.82
N ARG A 138 -4.97 11.52 -9.63
CA ARG A 138 -4.41 12.35 -10.71
C ARG A 138 -2.98 11.93 -11.11
N SER A 139 -2.45 10.84 -10.56
CA SER A 139 -1.13 10.31 -10.89
C SER A 139 -1.09 9.69 -12.29
N THR A 140 0.12 9.42 -12.82
CA THR A 140 0.31 8.76 -14.12
C THR A 140 -0.59 7.56 -14.28
N ASP A 141 -1.41 7.52 -15.35
CA ASP A 141 -2.34 6.44 -15.65
C ASP A 141 -1.58 5.20 -16.13
N GLU A 142 -1.29 4.31 -15.21
CA GLU A 142 -0.66 3.01 -15.44
C GLU A 142 -1.21 2.00 -14.44
N LEU A 143 -1.65 0.82 -14.92
CA LEU A 143 -2.15 -0.23 -14.03
C LEU A 143 -1.09 -0.58 -12.96
N PRO A 144 -1.34 -0.32 -11.67
CA PRO A 144 -0.35 -0.52 -10.62
C PRO A 144 -0.03 -2.00 -10.42
N SER A 145 1.15 -2.26 -9.89
CA SER A 145 1.61 -3.57 -9.42
C SER A 145 2.31 -3.42 -8.07
N GLU A 146 2.54 -4.53 -7.38
CA GLU A 146 3.34 -4.55 -6.15
C GLU A 146 4.68 -3.82 -6.33
N ALA A 147 5.41 -4.13 -7.41
CA ALA A 147 6.70 -3.50 -7.69
C ALA A 147 6.60 -1.99 -7.94
N THR A 148 5.57 -1.56 -8.68
CA THR A 148 5.43 -0.14 -9.04
C THR A 148 4.97 0.72 -7.88
N VAL A 149 4.08 0.23 -6.99
CA VAL A 149 3.68 1.02 -5.79
C VAL A 149 4.80 1.12 -4.76
N TYR A 150 5.70 0.13 -4.70
CA TYR A 150 6.92 0.23 -3.89
C TYR A 150 7.88 1.29 -4.45
N GLU A 151 8.01 1.37 -5.77
CA GLU A 151 8.80 2.40 -6.44
C GLU A 151 8.22 3.80 -6.16
N ASP A 152 6.91 3.96 -6.26
CA ASP A 152 6.21 5.22 -5.99
C ASP A 152 6.38 5.67 -4.53
N ALA A 153 6.26 4.74 -3.58
CA ALA A 153 6.50 5.02 -2.16
C ALA A 153 7.94 5.48 -1.88
N ARG A 154 8.95 4.86 -2.55
CA ARG A 154 10.35 5.31 -2.45
C ARG A 154 10.55 6.71 -3.02
N ALA A 155 9.90 7.03 -4.14
CA ALA A 155 9.95 8.37 -4.73
C ALA A 155 9.37 9.42 -3.78
N ALA A 156 8.22 9.11 -3.16
CA ALA A 156 7.60 9.97 -2.17
C ALA A 156 8.46 10.14 -0.91
N TRP A 157 9.12 9.08 -0.45
CA TRP A 157 10.03 9.16 0.71
C TRP A 157 11.21 10.09 0.44
N ARG A 158 11.86 9.99 -0.71
CA ARG A 158 12.94 10.91 -1.11
C ARG A 158 12.48 12.36 -1.19
N TRP A 159 11.31 12.60 -1.79
CA TRP A 159 10.74 13.95 -1.84
C TRP A 159 10.48 14.50 -0.43
N LEU A 160 9.95 13.64 0.46
CA LEU A 160 9.70 14.01 1.86
C LEU A 160 11.01 14.30 2.60
N GLU A 161 12.06 13.55 2.34
CA GLU A 161 13.40 13.77 2.90
C GLU A 161 13.96 15.16 2.57
N GLU A 162 13.85 15.58 1.32
CA GLU A 162 14.28 16.91 0.87
C GLU A 162 13.47 18.04 1.55
N ARG A 163 12.17 17.81 1.79
CA ARG A 163 11.27 18.81 2.38
C ARG A 163 11.27 18.81 3.92
N ALA A 164 11.57 17.68 4.50
CA ALA A 164 11.54 17.52 5.97
C ALA A 164 12.69 18.29 6.67
N GLY A 165 13.83 18.45 6.02
CA GLY A 165 15.04 18.94 6.69
C GLY A 165 15.44 17.98 7.83
N GLU A 166 15.68 18.54 9.01
CA GLU A 166 16.07 17.77 10.21
C GLU A 166 14.88 17.15 10.97
N ARG A 167 13.63 17.37 10.51
CA ARG A 167 12.44 16.86 11.19
C ARG A 167 12.39 15.34 11.16
N ASP A 168 11.91 14.74 12.23
CA ASP A 168 11.68 13.30 12.32
C ASP A 168 10.65 12.82 11.30
N ARG A 169 10.93 11.70 10.63
CA ARG A 169 10.11 11.14 9.54
C ARG A 169 9.47 9.83 9.94
N TYR A 170 8.18 9.72 9.66
CA TYR A 170 7.35 8.54 9.96
C TYR A 170 6.65 8.02 8.71
N VAL A 171 6.31 6.74 8.71
CA VAL A 171 5.51 6.11 7.64
C VAL A 171 4.21 5.61 8.25
N PHE A 172 3.08 5.95 7.62
CA PHE A 172 1.76 5.43 7.98
C PHE A 172 1.10 4.78 6.78
N GLY A 173 0.67 3.52 6.92
CA GLY A 173 -0.04 2.80 5.89
C GLY A 173 -1.36 2.21 6.39
N HIS A 174 -2.43 2.42 5.60
CA HIS A 174 -3.74 1.83 5.85
C HIS A 174 -4.05 0.71 4.86
N SER A 175 -4.53 -0.44 5.33
CA SER A 175 -4.95 -1.56 4.47
C SER A 175 -3.80 -2.01 3.54
N LEU A 176 -3.99 -2.01 2.21
CA LEU A 176 -2.92 -2.27 1.22
C LEU A 176 -1.71 -1.34 1.41
N GLY A 177 -1.97 -0.05 1.72
CA GLY A 177 -0.91 0.90 2.02
C GLY A 177 -0.07 0.50 3.24
N GLY A 178 -0.61 -0.28 4.18
CA GLY A 178 0.14 -0.84 5.29
C GLY A 178 1.21 -1.83 4.83
N ALA A 179 0.92 -2.67 3.84
CA ALA A 179 1.92 -3.56 3.25
C ALA A 179 3.00 -2.78 2.49
N ILE A 180 2.61 -1.69 1.81
CA ILE A 180 3.55 -0.79 1.13
C ILE A 180 4.43 -0.06 2.15
N ALA A 181 3.85 0.40 3.27
CA ALA A 181 4.56 1.03 4.37
C ALA A 181 5.59 0.09 5.02
N VAL A 182 5.23 -1.17 5.23
CA VAL A 182 6.14 -2.20 5.76
C VAL A 182 7.32 -2.40 4.82
N GLN A 183 7.08 -2.48 3.50
CA GLN A 183 8.16 -2.63 2.52
C GLN A 183 9.10 -1.41 2.55
N LEU A 184 8.54 -0.20 2.49
CA LEU A 184 9.33 1.03 2.55
C LEU A 184 10.17 1.08 3.83
N ALA A 185 9.55 0.89 5.00
CA ALA A 185 10.23 0.93 6.30
C ALA A 185 11.30 -0.16 6.46
N SER A 186 11.23 -1.26 5.69
CA SER A 186 12.27 -2.29 5.69
C SER A 186 13.51 -1.92 4.86
N GLU A 187 13.43 -0.87 4.06
CA GLU A 187 14.48 -0.43 3.12
C GLU A 187 15.16 0.87 3.59
N VAL A 188 14.43 1.73 4.31
CA VAL A 188 14.94 3.02 4.80
C VAL A 188 15.39 2.89 6.26
N THR A 189 16.51 3.54 6.60
CA THR A 189 17.10 3.46 7.95
C THR A 189 16.82 4.69 8.81
N ASP A 190 16.25 5.70 8.21
CA ASP A 190 16.00 7.03 8.77
C ASP A 190 14.55 7.27 9.21
N ALA A 191 13.67 6.27 9.00
CA ALA A 191 12.32 6.30 9.55
C ALA A 191 12.37 6.18 11.08
N LYS A 192 11.75 7.13 11.79
CA LYS A 192 11.64 7.15 13.26
C LYS A 192 10.52 6.25 13.78
N GLY A 193 9.59 5.88 12.91
CA GLY A 193 8.51 4.95 13.25
C GLY A 193 7.69 4.52 12.05
N LEU A 194 7.15 3.31 12.17
CA LEU A 194 6.19 2.73 11.24
C LEU A 194 4.84 2.56 11.94
N ILE A 195 3.79 3.08 11.34
CA ILE A 195 2.40 2.91 11.78
C ILE A 195 1.65 2.14 10.70
N VAL A 196 0.99 1.05 11.06
CA VAL A 196 0.14 0.30 10.15
C VAL A 196 -1.25 0.10 10.75
N GLU A 197 -2.30 0.36 9.95
CA GLU A 197 -3.69 0.24 10.37
C GLU A 197 -4.46 -0.69 9.45
N GLY A 198 -5.17 -1.68 10.03
CA GLY A 198 -6.07 -2.57 9.29
C GLY A 198 -5.39 -3.30 8.14
N THR A 199 -4.13 -3.68 8.30
CA THR A 199 -3.31 -4.33 7.27
C THR A 199 -3.16 -5.84 7.50
N PHE A 200 -2.41 -6.51 6.66
CA PHE A 200 -2.36 -7.95 6.56
C PHE A 200 -0.93 -8.50 6.42
N THR A 201 -0.78 -9.79 6.66
CA THR A 201 0.48 -10.56 6.52
C THR A 201 0.88 -10.80 5.07
N SER A 202 -0.08 -11.13 4.21
CA SER A 202 0.11 -11.27 2.75
C SER A 202 -1.25 -11.25 2.03
N ILE A 203 -1.26 -11.01 0.71
CA ILE A 203 -2.48 -11.15 -0.11
C ILE A 203 -3.00 -12.59 -0.05
N ARG A 204 -2.10 -13.58 0.05
CA ARG A 204 -2.50 -14.97 0.23
C ARG A 204 -3.30 -15.17 1.51
N ASP A 205 -2.81 -14.66 2.65
CA ASP A 205 -3.48 -14.85 3.93
C ASP A 205 -4.85 -14.13 3.97
N VAL A 206 -4.96 -12.98 3.28
CA VAL A 206 -6.27 -12.33 3.07
C VAL A 206 -7.19 -13.25 2.27
N PHE A 207 -6.72 -13.83 1.16
CA PHE A 207 -7.51 -14.76 0.35
C PHE A 207 -7.90 -16.00 1.16
N ASP A 208 -6.96 -16.61 1.89
CA ASP A 208 -7.19 -17.80 2.71
C ASP A 208 -8.22 -17.54 3.83
N SER A 209 -8.36 -16.29 4.28
CA SER A 209 -9.38 -15.87 5.27
C SER A 209 -10.78 -15.68 4.69
N MET A 210 -10.93 -15.66 3.36
CA MET A 210 -12.22 -15.49 2.70
C MET A 210 -12.98 -16.82 2.58
N ARG A 211 -14.28 -16.73 2.25
CA ARG A 211 -15.19 -17.91 2.11
C ARG A 211 -14.64 -19.04 1.22
N PHE A 212 -13.85 -18.70 0.21
CA PHE A 212 -13.27 -19.65 -0.76
C PHE A 212 -11.77 -19.87 -0.57
N GLY A 213 -11.20 -19.46 0.58
CA GLY A 213 -9.78 -19.58 0.90
C GLY A 213 -9.23 -21.01 0.91
N TRP A 214 -10.11 -22.00 1.02
CA TRP A 214 -9.76 -23.43 0.91
C TRP A 214 -9.29 -23.86 -0.49
N LEU A 215 -9.52 -23.04 -1.53
CA LEU A 215 -9.02 -23.33 -2.87
C LEU A 215 -7.49 -23.13 -2.92
N PRO A 216 -6.73 -24.07 -3.51
CA PRO A 216 -5.27 -24.02 -3.54
C PRO A 216 -4.75 -23.02 -4.58
N LEU A 217 -5.20 -21.78 -4.54
CA LEU A 217 -4.82 -20.70 -5.48
C LEU A 217 -3.55 -19.97 -5.10
N GLY A 218 -3.00 -20.21 -3.91
CA GLY A 218 -1.80 -19.53 -3.41
C GLY A 218 -0.62 -19.46 -4.39
N PRO A 219 -0.25 -20.56 -5.11
CA PRO A 219 0.83 -20.53 -6.10
C PRO A 219 0.57 -19.63 -7.31
N LEU A 220 -0.69 -19.27 -7.56
CA LEU A 220 -1.10 -18.42 -8.69
C LEU A 220 -1.11 -16.93 -8.33
N ILE A 221 -0.93 -16.57 -7.05
CA ILE A 221 -0.90 -15.18 -6.59
C ILE A 221 0.43 -14.55 -7.00
N THR A 222 0.36 -13.56 -7.90
CA THR A 222 1.54 -12.86 -8.44
C THR A 222 1.88 -11.61 -7.62
N GLN A 223 0.87 -10.92 -7.11
CA GLN A 223 1.01 -9.73 -6.26
C GLN A 223 0.95 -10.18 -4.79
N ARG A 224 2.08 -10.46 -4.18
CA ARG A 224 2.16 -11.18 -2.89
C ARG A 224 1.99 -10.29 -1.68
N PHE A 225 2.62 -9.12 -1.69
CA PHE A 225 2.67 -8.21 -0.54
C PHE A 225 3.00 -8.97 0.76
N ASP A 226 4.14 -9.67 0.78
CA ASP A 226 4.56 -10.53 1.92
C ASP A 226 5.05 -9.68 3.10
N SER A 227 4.12 -9.00 3.74
CA SER A 227 4.39 -8.13 4.87
C SER A 227 4.91 -8.90 6.08
N ALA A 228 4.47 -10.16 6.26
CA ALA A 228 4.90 -11.00 7.38
C ALA A 228 6.40 -11.25 7.37
N ARG A 229 6.97 -11.50 6.20
CA ARG A 229 8.42 -11.71 6.04
C ARG A 229 9.19 -10.40 6.01
N THR A 230 8.58 -9.37 5.45
CA THR A 230 9.22 -8.06 5.27
C THR A 230 9.36 -7.32 6.58
N ILE A 231 8.34 -7.37 7.47
CA ILE A 231 8.34 -6.64 8.74
C ILE A 231 9.48 -7.07 9.67
N GLU A 232 9.99 -8.30 9.54
CA GLU A 232 11.12 -8.81 10.32
C GLU A 232 12.43 -8.03 10.06
N ARG A 233 12.49 -7.24 8.98
CA ARG A 233 13.65 -6.40 8.63
C ARG A 233 13.48 -4.92 9.00
N VAL A 234 12.31 -4.53 9.48
CA VAL A 234 12.04 -3.15 9.89
C VAL A 234 12.82 -2.84 11.16
N GLN A 235 13.62 -1.77 11.12
CA GLN A 235 14.45 -1.36 12.26
C GLN A 235 13.76 -0.31 13.14
N ALA A 236 12.86 0.48 12.55
CA ALA A 236 12.08 1.48 13.26
C ALA A 236 11.09 0.84 14.26
N PRO A 237 10.74 1.52 15.35
CA PRO A 237 9.62 1.10 16.21
C PRO A 237 8.32 0.97 15.41
N VAL A 238 7.50 -0.05 15.72
CA VAL A 238 6.30 -0.41 14.96
C VAL A 238 5.03 -0.29 15.79
N LEU A 239 4.10 0.56 15.35
CA LEU A 239 2.74 0.62 15.86
C LEU A 239 1.80 -0.13 14.92
N VAL A 240 1.18 -1.20 15.40
CA VAL A 240 0.12 -1.92 14.69
C VAL A 240 -1.22 -1.57 15.32
N VAL A 241 -2.14 -1.06 14.51
CA VAL A 241 -3.50 -0.73 14.94
C VAL A 241 -4.51 -1.54 14.14
N HIS A 242 -5.51 -2.11 14.81
CA HIS A 242 -6.53 -2.90 14.13
C HIS A 242 -7.89 -2.79 14.83
N GLY A 243 -8.94 -2.60 14.04
CA GLY A 243 -10.31 -2.60 14.54
C GLY A 243 -10.83 -4.01 14.80
N LEU A 244 -11.39 -4.27 15.97
CA LEU A 244 -11.91 -5.61 16.30
C LEU A 244 -13.16 -5.99 15.48
N ARG A 245 -13.83 -5.01 14.85
CA ARG A 245 -14.96 -5.24 13.93
C ARG A 245 -14.56 -5.14 12.46
N ASP A 246 -13.27 -5.28 12.15
CA ASP A 246 -12.80 -5.34 10.77
C ASP A 246 -13.22 -6.69 10.16
N THR A 247 -14.19 -6.62 9.23
CA THR A 247 -14.71 -7.79 8.50
C THR A 247 -14.04 -7.98 7.15
N LEU A 248 -13.22 -7.01 6.70
CA LEU A 248 -12.49 -7.10 5.44
C LEU A 248 -11.14 -7.76 5.64
N ILE A 249 -10.39 -7.29 6.63
CA ILE A 249 -9.09 -7.85 7.02
C ILE A 249 -9.21 -8.32 8.48
N PRO A 250 -9.18 -9.64 8.73
CA PRO A 250 -9.30 -10.15 10.09
C PRO A 250 -8.23 -9.60 11.04
N PRO A 251 -8.58 -9.15 12.27
CA PRO A 251 -7.63 -8.62 13.25
C PRO A 251 -6.48 -9.56 13.59
N ALA A 252 -6.67 -10.87 13.39
CA ALA A 252 -5.63 -11.88 13.56
C ALA A 252 -4.41 -11.63 12.66
N LEU A 253 -4.60 -11.06 11.44
CA LEU A 253 -3.51 -10.75 10.53
C LEU A 253 -2.66 -9.57 11.05
N GLY A 254 -3.30 -8.54 11.61
CA GLY A 254 -2.60 -7.44 12.27
C GLY A 254 -1.83 -7.92 13.50
N ARG A 255 -2.43 -8.80 14.33
CA ARG A 255 -1.74 -9.42 15.47
C ARG A 255 -0.52 -10.23 15.03
N SER A 256 -0.64 -11.02 13.96
CA SER A 256 0.49 -11.79 13.42
C SER A 256 1.63 -10.89 12.92
N LEU A 257 1.32 -9.74 12.33
CA LEU A 257 2.35 -8.74 11.98
C LEU A 257 3.04 -8.17 13.22
N TYR A 258 2.26 -7.80 14.24
CA TYR A 258 2.82 -7.34 15.50
C TYR A 258 3.77 -8.36 16.13
N GLU A 259 3.39 -9.64 16.16
CA GLU A 259 4.22 -10.70 16.72
C GLU A 259 5.58 -10.82 16.01
N ARG A 260 5.60 -10.66 14.69
CA ARG A 260 6.80 -10.76 13.84
C ARG A 260 7.66 -9.51 13.82
N ALA A 261 7.09 -8.34 14.07
CA ALA A 261 7.85 -7.09 14.09
C ALA A 261 8.97 -7.17 15.14
N PRO A 262 10.23 -6.81 14.80
CA PRO A 262 11.33 -6.80 15.75
C PRO A 262 11.29 -5.54 16.64
N GLY A 263 12.14 -5.51 17.66
CA GLY A 263 12.42 -4.32 18.45
C GLY A 263 11.23 -3.75 19.21
N LYS A 264 11.23 -2.41 19.36
CA LYS A 264 10.16 -1.68 20.05
C LYS A 264 8.86 -1.74 19.24
N LYS A 265 7.78 -2.20 19.83
CA LYS A 265 6.50 -2.33 19.13
C LYS A 265 5.30 -2.22 20.06
N ARG A 266 4.18 -1.75 19.51
CA ARG A 266 2.90 -1.67 20.20
C ARG A 266 1.78 -2.22 19.33
N LEU A 267 0.84 -2.94 19.93
CA LEU A 267 -0.41 -3.36 19.32
C LEU A 267 -1.57 -2.62 19.98
N VAL A 268 -2.41 -1.99 19.17
CA VAL A 268 -3.67 -1.37 19.59
C VAL A 268 -4.82 -2.06 18.88
N LEU A 269 -5.70 -2.68 19.66
CA LEU A 269 -6.93 -3.27 19.19
C LEU A 269 -8.09 -2.37 19.57
N VAL A 270 -8.74 -1.77 18.58
CA VAL A 270 -9.81 -0.78 18.77
C VAL A 270 -11.15 -1.49 18.84
N GLU A 271 -11.76 -1.55 20.05
CA GLU A 271 -13.11 -2.05 20.20
C GLU A 271 -14.10 -1.16 19.45
N GLY A 272 -14.99 -1.76 18.66
CA GLY A 272 -15.92 -1.03 17.81
C GLY A 272 -15.34 -0.51 16.50
N GLY A 273 -14.01 -0.48 16.34
CA GLY A 273 -13.35 -0.09 15.08
C GLY A 273 -13.61 -1.10 13.96
N SER A 274 -14.01 -0.60 12.79
CA SER A 274 -14.12 -1.34 11.53
C SER A 274 -12.93 -1.03 10.62
N HIS A 275 -12.85 -1.67 9.46
CA HIS A 275 -11.79 -1.38 8.47
C HIS A 275 -11.62 0.11 8.15
N TYR A 276 -12.69 0.88 8.19
CA TYR A 276 -12.69 2.29 7.81
C TYR A 276 -12.78 3.27 8.98
N SER A 277 -13.29 2.83 10.14
CA SER A 277 -13.54 3.71 11.29
C SER A 277 -12.53 3.58 12.43
N THR A 278 -11.56 2.66 12.33
CA THR A 278 -10.60 2.35 13.41
C THR A 278 -9.85 3.60 13.87
N ASN A 279 -9.38 4.42 12.96
CA ASN A 279 -8.65 5.64 13.26
C ASN A 279 -9.52 6.65 14.05
N ALA A 280 -10.79 6.84 13.65
CA ALA A 280 -11.73 7.73 14.34
C ALA A 280 -12.13 7.23 15.72
N VAL A 281 -12.56 5.97 15.80
CA VAL A 281 -13.02 5.35 17.06
C VAL A 281 -11.87 5.21 18.05
N GLY A 282 -10.67 4.93 17.55
CA GLY A 282 -9.46 4.70 18.35
C GLY A 282 -8.60 5.93 18.60
N ALA A 283 -9.06 7.15 18.34
CA ALA A 283 -8.23 8.36 18.37
C ALA A 283 -7.47 8.55 19.71
N ALA A 284 -8.11 8.26 20.85
CA ALA A 284 -7.45 8.34 22.16
C ALA A 284 -6.38 7.26 22.33
N GLN A 285 -6.66 6.02 21.89
CA GLN A 285 -5.67 4.93 21.93
C GLN A 285 -4.49 5.19 21.00
N TYR A 286 -4.73 5.80 19.82
CA TYR A 286 -3.68 6.26 18.91
C TYR A 286 -2.73 7.23 19.61
N ARG A 287 -3.28 8.29 20.22
CA ARG A 287 -2.50 9.31 20.92
C ARG A 287 -1.63 8.69 22.02
N HIS A 288 -2.24 7.87 22.86
CA HIS A 288 -1.52 7.19 23.93
C HIS A 288 -0.39 6.31 23.38
N ALA A 289 -0.66 5.53 22.31
CA ALA A 289 0.33 4.67 21.70
C ALA A 289 1.48 5.46 21.02
N LEU A 290 1.18 6.59 20.37
CA LEU A 290 2.20 7.47 19.78
C LEU A 290 3.10 8.08 20.87
N HIS A 291 2.50 8.49 21.98
CA HIS A 291 3.26 9.00 23.11
C HIS A 291 4.18 7.92 23.72
N GLU A 292 3.64 6.74 24.03
CA GLU A 292 4.43 5.67 24.64
C GLU A 292 5.54 5.13 23.74
N LEU A 293 5.27 5.01 22.44
CA LEU A 293 6.18 4.35 21.51
C LEU A 293 7.20 5.30 20.91
N PHE A 294 6.76 6.52 20.57
CA PHE A 294 7.57 7.49 19.83
C PHE A 294 7.87 8.77 20.60
N GLY A 295 7.24 8.97 21.76
CA GLY A 295 7.40 10.21 22.55
C GLY A 295 6.64 11.41 21.96
N LEU A 296 5.67 11.18 21.06
CA LEU A 296 4.94 12.23 20.37
C LEU A 296 3.68 12.67 21.13
N GLY A 297 3.43 13.98 21.14
CA GLY A 297 2.26 14.57 21.79
C GLY A 297 2.22 14.37 23.31
N SER A 298 1.08 14.72 23.92
CA SER A 298 0.80 14.46 25.33
C SER A 298 -0.40 13.50 25.46
N PRO A 299 -0.38 12.55 26.41
CA PRO A 299 -1.52 11.65 26.64
C PRO A 299 -2.82 12.38 27.01
N THR A 300 -2.70 13.60 27.53
CA THR A 300 -3.79 14.40 28.10
C THR A 300 -4.33 15.48 27.15
N ASP A 301 -3.72 15.66 25.98
CA ASP A 301 -4.18 16.68 25.05
C ASP A 301 -5.61 16.35 24.59
N PRO A 302 -6.54 17.32 24.63
CA PRO A 302 -7.91 17.09 24.17
C PRO A 302 -7.88 16.68 22.70
N VAL A 303 -8.68 15.65 22.35
CA VAL A 303 -8.94 15.37 20.93
C VAL A 303 -9.60 16.60 20.37
N ALA A 304 -8.95 17.30 19.45
CA ALA A 304 -9.62 18.35 18.69
C ALA A 304 -10.89 17.70 18.10
N SER A 305 -12.06 18.18 18.55
CA SER A 305 -13.33 17.68 18.03
C SER A 305 -13.36 18.05 16.55
N LEU A 306 -13.18 17.07 15.69
CA LEU A 306 -13.40 17.20 14.25
C LEU A 306 -14.93 17.26 14.04
N ASN A 307 -15.52 18.42 14.31
CA ASN A 307 -16.92 18.75 13.95
C ASN A 307 -16.99 19.13 12.47
#